data_b733dd193cd02cf2743eacbd6e82a55a
#
_entry.id   b733dd193cd02cf2743eacbd6e82a55a
#
_cell.length_a   1.000
_cell.length_b   1.000
_cell.length_c   1.000
_cell.angle_alpha   90.00
_cell.angle_beta   90.00
_cell.angle_gamma   90.00
#
_symmetry.space_group_name_H-M   'P 1'
#
loop_
_entity.id
_entity.type
_entity.pdbx_description
1 polymer ?
#
loop_
_entity_poly.entity_id
_entity_poly.type
_entity_poly.pdbx_seq_one_letter_code
_entity_poly.pdbx_strand_id
1 'polypeptide(L)'
;MKNLVYVFVGGMGSRAGSHLYNQFHCAVEKELGGGFVDTDFPDSVLITVPAREEEPYSGRFGLDLSMLEMQLQQLSQHYRRVIVVPLCVTVSEAIKTVCEEYGVEHRTILDFIRGRFPNGATLLCSDALAQQGEQDPVRTYVPCGKVISSYYKPHAAWSVQRLITGLIEDGVPEPIVLACTELSAIRDIESVRVLDAPMMFIRNLAKEYVRAYRR
;
A
#
# COMPACT_ATOMS: atom_id res chain seq x y z
N MET A 1 -24.57 -5.65 15.27
CA MET A 1 -23.54 -5.75 14.21
C MET A 1 -22.87 -4.40 14.13
N LYS A 2 -21.54 -4.35 14.27
CA LYS A 2 -20.76 -3.12 14.10
C LYS A 2 -20.79 -2.66 12.64
N ASN A 3 -20.54 -1.37 12.39
CA ASN A 3 -20.75 -0.84 11.05
C ASN A 3 -19.62 -1.15 10.08
N LEU A 4 -18.36 -0.97 10.49
CA LEU A 4 -17.19 -1.01 9.60
C LEU A 4 -15.95 -1.52 10.34
N VAL A 5 -15.14 -2.33 9.64
CA VAL A 5 -13.78 -2.66 10.04
C VAL A 5 -12.83 -2.56 8.86
N TYR A 6 -11.62 -2.04 9.11
CA TYR A 6 -10.51 -2.09 8.16
C TYR A 6 -9.60 -3.27 8.46
N VAL A 7 -9.31 -4.09 7.46
CA VAL A 7 -8.38 -5.22 7.54
C VAL A 7 -7.16 -4.88 6.69
N PHE A 8 -6.12 -4.42 7.34
CA PHE A 8 -4.84 -4.14 6.69
C PHE A 8 -4.04 -5.42 6.53
N VAL A 9 -3.57 -5.69 5.32
CA VAL A 9 -2.80 -6.91 5.03
C VAL A 9 -1.38 -6.50 4.63
N GLY A 10 -0.44 -6.76 5.54
CA GLY A 10 1.00 -6.66 5.32
C GLY A 10 1.60 -8.05 5.02
N GLY A 11 2.89 -8.11 4.67
CA GLY A 11 3.51 -9.42 4.49
C GLY A 11 4.92 -9.36 3.93
N MET A 12 5.11 -8.73 2.80
CA MET A 12 6.42 -8.45 2.25
C MET A 12 6.92 -7.13 2.84
N GLY A 13 7.91 -7.19 3.74
CA GLY A 13 8.37 -6.02 4.47
C GLY A 13 7.48 -5.67 5.66
N SER A 14 7.54 -6.47 6.73
CA SER A 14 6.73 -6.30 7.95
C SER A 14 6.81 -4.89 8.56
N ARG A 15 7.95 -4.22 8.47
CA ARG A 15 8.13 -2.84 8.94
C ARG A 15 7.36 -1.82 8.10
N ALA A 16 7.34 -1.98 6.77
CA ALA A 16 6.64 -1.05 5.88
C ALA A 16 5.12 -1.16 6.09
N GLY A 17 4.58 -2.37 6.23
CA GLY A 17 3.18 -2.60 6.56
C GLY A 17 2.78 -1.98 7.90
N SER A 18 3.55 -2.24 8.96
CA SER A 18 3.32 -1.64 10.28
C SER A 18 3.42 -0.12 10.25
N HIS A 19 4.35 0.44 9.47
CA HIS A 19 4.46 1.88 9.30
C HIS A 19 3.19 2.48 8.70
N LEU A 20 2.69 1.96 7.59
CA LEU A 20 1.49 2.46 6.94
C LEU A 20 0.24 2.28 7.81
N TYR A 21 0.12 1.16 8.54
CA TYR A 21 -0.95 0.96 9.51
C TYR A 21 -0.96 2.07 10.58
N ASN A 22 0.20 2.37 11.17
CA ASN A 22 0.32 3.46 12.13
C ASN A 22 0.00 4.82 11.50
N GLN A 23 0.44 5.07 10.27
CA GLN A 23 0.15 6.30 9.54
C GLN A 23 -1.36 6.48 9.25
N PHE A 24 -2.11 5.39 9.08
CA PHE A 24 -3.55 5.47 8.98
C PHE A 24 -4.18 6.05 10.25
N HIS A 25 -3.83 5.53 11.42
CA HIS A 25 -4.34 6.03 12.69
C HIS A 25 -3.94 7.49 12.94
N CYS A 26 -2.68 7.85 12.69
CA CYS A 26 -2.23 9.25 12.76
C CYS A 26 -2.99 10.17 11.79
N ALA A 27 -3.34 9.67 10.61
CA ALA A 27 -4.12 10.43 9.64
C ALA A 27 -5.59 10.59 10.09
N VAL A 28 -6.19 9.56 10.68
CA VAL A 28 -7.54 9.63 11.28
C VAL A 28 -7.55 10.66 12.41
N GLU A 29 -6.59 10.58 13.33
CA GLU A 29 -6.43 11.55 14.44
C GLU A 29 -6.36 12.98 13.92
N LYS A 30 -5.53 13.22 12.91
CA LYS A 30 -5.40 14.55 12.29
C LYS A 30 -6.69 15.05 11.65
N GLU A 31 -7.46 14.18 10.98
CA GLU A 31 -8.72 14.55 10.33
C GLU A 31 -9.87 14.72 11.34
N LEU A 32 -9.84 14.02 12.48
CA LEU A 32 -10.78 14.23 13.59
C LEU A 32 -10.57 15.60 14.25
N GLY A 33 -9.32 16.09 14.30
CA GLY A 33 -8.97 17.32 15.02
C GLY A 33 -8.86 17.09 16.54
N GLY A 34 -8.91 18.14 17.32
CA GLY A 34 -8.88 18.02 18.79
C GLY A 34 -10.20 17.54 19.39
N GLY A 35 -10.12 16.86 20.55
CA GLY A 35 -11.30 16.46 21.33
C GLY A 35 -11.90 15.10 20.96
N PHE A 36 -11.19 14.27 20.21
CA PHE A 36 -11.58 12.89 19.93
C PHE A 36 -11.35 11.96 21.13
N VAL A 37 -12.05 10.85 21.16
CA VAL A 37 -11.92 9.74 22.12
C VAL A 37 -11.60 8.44 21.38
N ASP A 38 -11.14 7.42 22.10
CA ASP A 38 -10.72 6.14 21.49
C ASP A 38 -11.82 5.47 20.63
N THR A 39 -13.10 5.69 20.98
CA THR A 39 -14.23 5.17 20.21
C THR A 39 -14.46 5.86 18.86
N ASP A 40 -13.81 6.97 18.61
CA ASP A 40 -13.90 7.71 17.34
C ASP A 40 -12.99 7.10 16.25
N PHE A 41 -12.10 6.18 16.64
CA PHE A 41 -11.26 5.47 15.70
C PHE A 41 -12.00 4.29 15.06
N PRO A 42 -11.67 3.96 13.80
CA PRO A 42 -12.23 2.78 13.16
C PRO A 42 -11.74 1.49 13.82
N ASP A 43 -12.63 0.52 13.95
CA ASP A 43 -12.15 -0.85 14.22
C ASP A 43 -11.19 -1.27 13.10
N SER A 44 -10.03 -1.77 13.46
CA SER A 44 -9.02 -2.17 12.48
C SER A 44 -8.17 -3.35 12.96
N VAL A 45 -7.72 -4.15 12.01
CA VAL A 45 -6.84 -5.31 12.22
C VAL A 45 -5.68 -5.21 11.26
N LEU A 46 -4.47 -5.50 11.73
CA LEU A 46 -3.30 -5.70 10.88
C LEU A 46 -2.98 -7.20 10.85
N ILE A 47 -3.09 -7.81 9.67
CA ILE A 47 -2.72 -9.19 9.41
C ILE A 47 -1.40 -9.20 8.64
N THR A 48 -0.43 -9.96 9.12
CA THR A 48 0.81 -10.20 8.39
C THR A 48 0.72 -11.54 7.70
N VAL A 49 0.73 -11.52 6.37
CA VAL A 49 0.74 -12.71 5.52
C VAL A 49 2.17 -12.96 5.07
N PRO A 50 2.81 -14.07 5.50
CA PRO A 50 4.16 -14.36 5.06
C PRO A 50 4.16 -14.68 3.56
N ALA A 51 4.97 -13.96 2.82
CA ALA A 51 5.25 -14.27 1.42
C ALA A 51 6.57 -15.04 1.34
N ARG A 52 6.56 -16.17 0.67
CA ARG A 52 7.75 -16.96 0.38
C ARG A 52 7.98 -16.98 -1.11
N GLU A 53 9.20 -16.75 -1.54
CA GLU A 53 9.54 -16.93 -2.93
C GLU A 53 9.45 -18.43 -3.25
N GLU A 54 8.65 -18.81 -4.24
CA GLU A 54 8.43 -20.21 -4.63
C GLU A 54 9.71 -20.81 -5.22
N GLU A 55 10.41 -20.01 -6.03
CA GLU A 55 11.72 -20.33 -6.57
C GLU A 55 12.64 -19.14 -6.39
N PRO A 56 13.90 -19.32 -5.94
CA PRO A 56 14.84 -18.23 -5.78
C PRO A 56 14.95 -17.41 -7.08
N TYR A 57 14.77 -16.10 -6.95
CA TYR A 57 14.86 -15.11 -8.05
C TYR A 57 13.79 -15.22 -9.14
N SER A 58 12.73 -16.01 -8.96
CA SER A 58 11.63 -16.14 -9.93
C SER A 58 10.67 -14.95 -9.93
N GLY A 59 10.65 -14.17 -8.85
CA GLY A 59 9.63 -13.13 -8.62
C GLY A 59 8.23 -13.68 -8.35
N ARG A 60 8.08 -15.00 -8.25
CA ARG A 60 6.83 -15.66 -7.87
C ARG A 60 6.81 -15.87 -6.36
N PHE A 61 5.70 -15.49 -5.74
CA PHE A 61 5.53 -15.57 -4.30
C PHE A 61 4.34 -16.45 -3.97
N GLY A 62 4.60 -17.50 -3.20
CA GLY A 62 3.54 -18.26 -2.52
C GLY A 62 3.06 -17.47 -1.30
N LEU A 63 1.75 -17.30 -1.19
CA LEU A 63 1.11 -16.64 -0.06
C LEU A 63 0.31 -17.66 0.72
N ASP A 64 0.54 -17.74 2.02
CA ASP A 64 -0.37 -18.43 2.91
C ASP A 64 -1.47 -17.46 3.36
N LEU A 65 -2.61 -17.52 2.70
CA LEU A 65 -3.75 -16.64 2.95
C LEU A 65 -4.73 -17.20 4.00
N SER A 66 -4.47 -18.37 4.56
CA SER A 66 -5.36 -19.05 5.51
C SER A 66 -5.76 -18.19 6.72
N MET A 67 -4.83 -17.40 7.25
CA MET A 67 -5.12 -16.46 8.34
C MET A 67 -6.04 -15.33 7.88
N LEU A 68 -5.87 -14.83 6.67
CA LEU A 68 -6.76 -13.80 6.11
C LEU A 68 -8.17 -14.36 5.94
N GLU A 69 -8.31 -15.52 5.32
CA GLU A 69 -9.59 -16.20 5.10
C GLU A 69 -10.34 -16.44 6.41
N MET A 70 -9.66 -16.98 7.41
CA MET A 70 -10.22 -17.19 8.73
C MET A 70 -10.72 -15.89 9.37
N GLN A 71 -9.96 -14.82 9.28
CA GLN A 71 -10.33 -13.52 9.81
C GLN A 71 -11.51 -12.92 9.05
N LEU A 72 -11.53 -13.01 7.72
CA LEU A 72 -12.64 -12.52 6.91
C LEU A 72 -13.94 -13.26 7.22
N GLN A 73 -13.89 -14.58 7.39
CA GLN A 73 -15.03 -15.37 7.80
C GLN A 73 -15.63 -14.90 9.13
N GLN A 74 -14.79 -14.62 10.12
CA GLN A 74 -15.22 -14.13 11.43
C GLN A 74 -15.74 -12.69 11.35
N LEU A 75 -15.01 -11.80 10.71
CA LEU A 75 -15.35 -10.38 10.67
C LEU A 75 -16.66 -10.13 9.89
N SER A 76 -16.91 -10.88 8.81
CA SER A 76 -18.14 -10.77 8.03
C SER A 76 -19.40 -11.13 8.83
N GLN A 77 -19.28 -11.90 9.92
CA GLN A 77 -20.40 -12.20 10.83
C GLN A 77 -20.69 -11.06 11.80
N HIS A 78 -19.70 -10.21 12.11
CA HIS A 78 -19.81 -9.18 13.14
C HIS A 78 -19.92 -7.76 12.59
N TYR A 79 -19.46 -7.52 11.37
CA TYR A 79 -19.46 -6.21 10.72
C TYR A 79 -20.36 -6.22 9.48
N ARG A 80 -21.03 -5.10 9.25
CA ARG A 80 -21.84 -4.89 8.03
C ARG A 80 -20.94 -4.66 6.81
N ARG A 81 -19.77 -4.08 7.05
CA ARG A 81 -18.81 -3.73 6.01
C ARG A 81 -17.40 -4.06 6.46
N VAL A 82 -16.73 -4.84 5.67
CA VAL A 82 -15.31 -5.20 5.84
C VAL A 82 -14.55 -4.65 4.65
N ILE A 83 -13.55 -3.82 4.90
CA ILE A 83 -12.69 -3.25 3.86
C ILE A 83 -11.28 -3.82 4.04
N VAL A 84 -10.83 -4.59 3.07
CA VAL A 84 -9.48 -5.15 3.02
C VAL A 84 -8.56 -4.18 2.29
N VAL A 85 -7.42 -3.89 2.92
CA VAL A 85 -6.43 -2.92 2.44
C VAL A 85 -5.07 -3.62 2.33
N PRO A 86 -4.71 -4.16 1.15
CA PRO A 86 -3.37 -4.67 0.92
C PRO A 86 -2.35 -3.54 1.03
N LEU A 87 -1.38 -3.70 1.94
CA LEU A 87 -0.30 -2.74 2.13
C LEU A 87 0.91 -3.02 1.24
N CYS A 88 0.89 -4.11 0.49
CA CYS A 88 1.89 -4.44 -0.51
C CYS A 88 1.24 -4.55 -1.89
N VAL A 89 1.68 -3.75 -2.83
CA VAL A 89 1.10 -3.70 -4.17
C VAL A 89 1.30 -5.02 -4.92
N THR A 90 2.44 -5.67 -4.72
CA THR A 90 2.81 -6.92 -5.41
C THR A 90 1.82 -8.07 -5.16
N VAL A 91 1.23 -8.15 -3.97
CA VAL A 91 0.31 -9.23 -3.59
C VAL A 91 -1.16 -8.84 -3.66
N SER A 92 -1.46 -7.64 -4.14
CA SER A 92 -2.82 -7.10 -4.15
C SER A 92 -3.81 -7.96 -4.94
N GLU A 93 -3.41 -8.53 -6.07
CA GLU A 93 -4.29 -9.36 -6.90
C GLU A 93 -4.66 -10.69 -6.22
N ALA A 94 -3.71 -11.35 -5.53
CA ALA A 94 -4.01 -12.57 -4.79
C ALA A 94 -4.99 -12.29 -3.64
N ILE A 95 -4.81 -11.17 -2.93
CA ILE A 95 -5.71 -10.75 -1.85
C ILE A 95 -7.09 -10.38 -2.41
N LYS A 96 -7.15 -9.78 -3.60
CA LYS A 96 -8.40 -9.44 -4.28
C LYS A 96 -9.25 -10.68 -4.54
N THR A 97 -8.66 -11.76 -5.04
CA THR A 97 -9.35 -13.02 -5.28
C THR A 97 -10.04 -13.52 -4.01
N VAL A 98 -9.34 -13.53 -2.89
CA VAL A 98 -9.93 -13.89 -1.59
C VAL A 98 -11.07 -12.94 -1.20
N CYS A 99 -10.89 -11.63 -1.38
CA CYS A 99 -11.95 -10.66 -1.07
C CYS A 99 -13.22 -10.91 -1.88
N GLU A 100 -13.09 -11.25 -3.16
CA GLU A 100 -14.22 -11.58 -4.05
C GLU A 100 -14.95 -12.85 -3.58
N GLU A 101 -14.22 -13.89 -3.15
CA GLU A 101 -14.80 -15.13 -2.60
C GLU A 101 -15.62 -14.89 -1.33
N TYR A 102 -15.16 -13.98 -0.47
CA TYR A 102 -15.87 -13.64 0.78
C TYR A 102 -16.87 -12.48 0.62
N GLY A 103 -17.02 -11.92 -0.58
CA GLY A 103 -17.94 -10.80 -0.85
C GLY A 103 -17.61 -9.54 -0.05
N VAL A 104 -16.32 -9.30 0.26
CA VAL A 104 -15.87 -8.12 1.01
C VAL A 104 -15.22 -7.09 0.08
N GLU A 105 -15.29 -5.83 0.50
CA GLU A 105 -14.69 -4.73 -0.26
C GLU A 105 -13.17 -4.77 -0.13
N HIS A 106 -12.47 -4.54 -1.23
CA HIS A 106 -11.03 -4.32 -1.20
C HIS A 106 -10.66 -2.95 -1.77
N ARG A 107 -9.58 -2.37 -1.25
CA ARG A 107 -9.04 -1.08 -1.68
C ARG A 107 -7.54 -1.18 -1.83
N THR A 108 -7.02 -0.93 -3.03
CA THR A 108 -5.60 -1.10 -3.31
C THR A 108 -4.89 0.22 -3.61
N ILE A 109 -3.59 0.27 -3.32
CA ILE A 109 -2.72 1.40 -3.68
C ILE A 109 -2.68 1.54 -5.21
N LEU A 110 -2.68 0.42 -5.95
CA LEU A 110 -2.59 0.45 -7.40
C LEU A 110 -3.86 1.05 -8.04
N ASP A 111 -5.06 0.71 -7.53
CA ASP A 111 -6.30 1.31 -8.01
C ASP A 111 -6.36 2.81 -7.67
N PHE A 112 -5.86 3.18 -6.51
CA PHE A 112 -5.70 4.59 -6.15
C PHE A 112 -4.78 5.33 -7.13
N ILE A 113 -3.62 4.75 -7.48
CA ILE A 113 -2.69 5.32 -8.47
C ILE A 113 -3.39 5.44 -9.83
N ARG A 114 -4.07 4.40 -10.30
CA ARG A 114 -4.79 4.40 -11.58
C ARG A 114 -5.85 5.49 -11.63
N GLY A 115 -6.63 5.63 -10.58
CA GLY A 115 -7.66 6.68 -10.48
C GLY A 115 -7.08 8.10 -10.34
N ARG A 116 -5.94 8.24 -9.67
CA ARG A 116 -5.33 9.55 -9.40
C ARG A 116 -4.51 10.07 -10.57
N PHE A 117 -3.90 9.17 -11.35
CA PHE A 117 -3.02 9.47 -12.48
C PHE A 117 -3.52 8.79 -13.76
N PRO A 118 -4.70 9.16 -14.27
CA PRO A 118 -5.30 8.50 -15.45
C PRO A 118 -4.50 8.74 -16.73
N ASN A 119 -3.73 9.82 -16.80
CA ASN A 119 -2.94 10.19 -17.97
C ASN A 119 -1.52 9.63 -17.95
N GLY A 120 -1.19 8.81 -16.96
CA GLY A 120 0.11 8.17 -16.81
C GLY A 120 0.94 8.70 -15.64
N ALA A 121 1.99 7.94 -15.34
CA ALA A 121 2.99 8.24 -14.32
C ALA A 121 4.19 7.32 -14.48
N THR A 122 5.35 7.72 -13.98
CA THR A 122 6.49 6.82 -13.78
C THR A 122 6.44 6.24 -12.39
N LEU A 123 6.28 4.92 -12.28
CA LEU A 123 6.09 4.21 -11.01
C LEU A 123 7.41 3.57 -10.56
N LEU A 124 7.92 3.99 -9.42
CA LEU A 124 9.02 3.32 -8.72
C LEU A 124 8.46 2.17 -7.91
N CYS A 125 8.74 0.93 -8.30
CA CYS A 125 8.06 -0.24 -7.79
C CYS A 125 8.99 -1.45 -7.58
N SER A 126 8.44 -2.55 -7.05
CA SER A 126 9.15 -3.82 -6.99
C SER A 126 9.36 -4.41 -8.39
N ASP A 127 10.37 -5.26 -8.53
CA ASP A 127 10.65 -5.93 -9.80
C ASP A 127 9.46 -6.79 -10.26
N ALA A 128 8.78 -7.45 -9.33
CA ALA A 128 7.58 -8.23 -9.62
C ALA A 128 6.42 -7.36 -10.13
N LEU A 129 6.21 -6.17 -9.57
CA LEU A 129 5.19 -5.25 -10.08
C LEU A 129 5.57 -4.69 -11.44
N ALA A 130 6.85 -4.43 -11.69
CA ALA A 130 7.32 -3.98 -13.00
C ALA A 130 7.04 -5.04 -14.09
N GLN A 131 7.28 -6.31 -13.82
CA GLN A 131 6.93 -7.41 -14.73
C GLN A 131 5.42 -7.52 -15.00
N GLN A 132 4.59 -7.36 -13.97
CA GLN A 132 3.14 -7.34 -14.13
C GLN A 132 2.65 -6.13 -14.94
N GLY A 133 3.36 -5.01 -14.86
CA GLY A 133 3.02 -3.74 -15.51
C GLY A 133 3.46 -3.61 -16.97
N GLU A 134 4.20 -4.57 -17.54
CA GLU A 134 4.73 -4.51 -18.92
C GLU A 134 3.65 -4.29 -20.00
N GLN A 135 2.40 -4.67 -19.72
CA GLN A 135 1.27 -4.51 -20.64
C GLN A 135 0.46 -3.21 -20.39
N ASP A 136 0.85 -2.37 -19.44
CA ASP A 136 0.17 -1.09 -19.18
C ASP A 136 0.71 0.01 -20.12
N PRO A 137 -0.05 0.45 -21.13
CA PRO A 137 0.44 1.39 -22.13
C PRO A 137 0.56 2.82 -21.61
N VAL A 138 0.03 3.10 -20.43
CA VAL A 138 -0.11 4.46 -19.89
C VAL A 138 0.98 4.77 -18.87
N ARG A 139 1.56 3.73 -18.22
CA ARG A 139 2.49 3.90 -17.12
C ARG A 139 3.86 3.32 -17.44
N THR A 140 4.89 4.02 -17.01
CA THR A 140 6.27 3.52 -17.04
C THR A 140 6.59 2.90 -15.69
N TYR A 141 6.97 1.64 -15.67
CA TYR A 141 7.33 0.91 -14.45
C TYR A 141 8.84 0.83 -14.34
N VAL A 142 9.39 1.35 -13.25
CA VAL A 142 10.83 1.35 -12.97
C VAL A 142 11.12 0.39 -11.82
N PRO A 143 11.75 -0.75 -12.08
CA PRO A 143 12.07 -1.74 -11.07
C PRO A 143 13.11 -1.22 -10.08
N CYS A 144 12.83 -1.33 -8.79
CA CYS A 144 13.65 -0.81 -7.70
C CYS A 144 14.13 -1.90 -6.73
N GLY A 145 14.11 -3.17 -7.12
CA GLY A 145 14.41 -4.31 -6.22
C GLY A 145 15.75 -4.17 -5.48
N LYS A 146 16.81 -3.69 -6.16
CA LYS A 146 18.10 -3.44 -5.53
C LYS A 146 18.05 -2.35 -4.46
N VAL A 147 17.25 -1.31 -4.66
CA VAL A 147 17.06 -0.22 -3.70
C VAL A 147 16.17 -0.68 -2.56
N ILE A 148 15.08 -1.39 -2.86
CA ILE A 148 14.16 -1.98 -1.88
C ILE A 148 14.90 -2.95 -0.97
N SER A 149 15.77 -3.83 -1.50
CA SER A 149 16.59 -4.74 -0.70
C SER A 149 17.57 -4.04 0.25
N SER A 150 17.87 -2.78 -0.03
CA SER A 150 18.69 -1.94 0.85
C SER A 150 17.91 -1.14 1.91
N TYR A 151 16.59 -1.27 1.95
CA TYR A 151 15.69 -0.51 2.83
C TYR A 151 16.12 -0.51 4.31
N TYR A 152 16.66 -1.61 4.78
CA TYR A 152 17.16 -1.72 6.16
C TYR A 152 18.58 -1.16 6.38
N LYS A 153 19.23 -0.67 5.33
CA LYS A 153 20.59 -0.14 5.41
C LYS A 153 20.59 1.39 5.61
N PRO A 154 21.59 1.94 6.31
CA PRO A 154 21.65 3.38 6.64
C PRO A 154 21.62 4.32 5.42
N HIS A 155 22.03 3.85 4.25
CA HIS A 155 22.13 4.65 3.02
C HIS A 155 20.96 4.45 2.05
N ALA A 156 19.87 3.83 2.50
CA ALA A 156 18.72 3.58 1.63
C ALA A 156 18.13 4.87 1.04
N ALA A 157 17.96 5.91 1.85
CA ALA A 157 17.45 7.21 1.39
C ALA A 157 18.32 7.82 0.28
N TRP A 158 19.65 7.78 0.45
CA TRP A 158 20.59 8.25 -0.57
C TRP A 158 20.47 7.47 -1.88
N SER A 159 20.31 6.15 -1.81
CA SER A 159 20.16 5.29 -3.00
C SER A 159 18.88 5.61 -3.77
N VAL A 160 17.76 5.84 -3.06
CA VAL A 160 16.49 6.26 -3.67
C VAL A 160 16.62 7.65 -4.28
N GLN A 161 17.20 8.60 -3.56
CA GLN A 161 17.41 9.96 -4.05
C GLN A 161 18.23 10.00 -5.33
N ARG A 162 19.32 9.22 -5.39
CA ARG A 162 20.16 9.11 -6.58
C ARG A 162 19.41 8.53 -7.77
N LEU A 163 18.60 7.49 -7.54
CA LEU A 163 17.75 6.91 -8.59
C LEU A 163 16.77 7.95 -9.14
N ILE A 164 16.07 8.67 -8.26
CA ILE A 164 15.12 9.71 -8.64
C ILE A 164 15.81 10.82 -9.45
N THR A 165 16.98 11.28 -9.01
CA THR A 165 17.74 12.30 -9.73
C THR A 165 18.10 11.83 -11.13
N GLY A 166 18.61 10.62 -11.29
CA GLY A 166 18.90 10.05 -12.62
C GLY A 166 17.69 9.98 -13.52
N LEU A 167 16.54 9.54 -13.01
CA LEU A 167 15.30 9.50 -13.79
C LEU A 167 14.83 10.89 -14.25
N ILE A 168 14.99 11.90 -13.40
CA ILE A 168 14.66 13.28 -13.77
C ILE A 168 15.60 13.80 -14.87
N GLU A 169 16.90 13.50 -14.76
CA GLU A 169 17.91 13.86 -15.76
C GLU A 169 17.67 13.14 -17.09
N ASP A 170 17.22 11.90 -17.06
CA ASP A 170 16.85 11.08 -18.23
C ASP A 170 15.51 11.53 -18.87
N GLY A 171 14.81 12.48 -18.26
CA GLY A 171 13.56 13.04 -18.78
C GLY A 171 12.38 12.07 -18.79
N VAL A 172 12.29 11.17 -17.80
CA VAL A 172 11.15 10.24 -17.70
C VAL A 172 9.81 10.98 -17.54
N PRO A 173 8.69 10.38 -17.98
CA PRO A 173 7.37 10.99 -17.82
C PRO A 173 7.03 11.31 -16.36
N GLU A 174 6.55 12.52 -16.11
CA GLU A 174 6.03 12.95 -14.80
C GLU A 174 4.51 12.70 -14.68
N PRO A 175 3.99 12.51 -13.46
CA PRO A 175 4.72 12.53 -12.19
C PRO A 175 5.49 11.24 -11.91
N ILE A 176 6.58 11.34 -11.12
CA ILE A 176 7.27 10.19 -10.55
C ILE A 176 6.55 9.81 -9.26
N VAL A 177 6.17 8.54 -9.12
CA VAL A 177 5.33 8.04 -8.04
C VAL A 177 6.01 6.87 -7.33
N LEU A 178 6.19 6.95 -6.02
CA LEU A 178 6.57 5.79 -5.21
C LEU A 178 5.36 4.84 -5.17
N ALA A 179 5.50 3.67 -5.75
CA ALA A 179 4.45 2.65 -5.79
C ALA A 179 4.81 1.40 -4.96
N CYS A 180 5.79 1.53 -4.06
CA CYS A 180 6.23 0.48 -3.16
C CYS A 180 6.22 0.99 -1.72
N THR A 181 5.69 0.19 -0.82
CA THR A 181 5.54 0.55 0.60
C THR A 181 6.87 0.67 1.33
N GLU A 182 7.87 -0.11 0.92
CA GLU A 182 9.23 0.00 1.43
C GLU A 182 9.87 1.33 1.05
N LEU A 183 9.64 1.82 -0.17
CA LEU A 183 10.13 3.13 -0.61
C LEU A 183 9.44 4.26 0.16
N SER A 184 8.14 4.14 0.40
CA SER A 184 7.36 5.09 1.21
C SER A 184 7.82 5.14 2.68
N ALA A 185 8.34 4.05 3.21
CA ALA A 185 8.84 3.98 4.58
C ALA A 185 10.29 4.49 4.73
N ILE A 186 10.98 4.80 3.64
CA ILE A 186 12.30 5.45 3.67
C ILE A 186 12.08 6.94 3.94
N ARG A 187 12.63 7.42 5.06
CA ARG A 187 12.57 8.84 5.43
C ARG A 187 13.55 9.66 4.59
N ASP A 188 13.28 10.96 4.54
CA ASP A 188 14.18 11.97 3.96
C ASP A 188 14.35 11.88 2.42
N ILE A 189 13.33 11.37 1.72
CA ILE A 189 13.25 11.55 0.26
C ILE A 189 12.66 12.95 0.00
N GLU A 190 13.54 13.92 -0.13
CA GLU A 190 13.13 15.29 -0.43
C GLU A 190 13.12 15.54 -1.94
N SER A 191 11.96 15.46 -2.54
CA SER A 191 11.77 15.92 -3.91
C SER A 191 10.33 16.36 -4.13
N VAL A 192 10.15 17.59 -4.57
CA VAL A 192 8.84 18.14 -4.97
C VAL A 192 8.25 17.44 -6.21
N ARG A 193 9.06 16.67 -6.94
CA ARG A 193 8.64 15.96 -8.16
C ARG A 193 8.23 14.51 -7.92
N VAL A 194 8.34 14.03 -6.67
CA VAL A 194 8.03 12.65 -6.31
C VAL A 194 6.83 12.60 -5.41
N LEU A 195 5.86 11.78 -5.77
CA LEU A 195 4.62 11.59 -5.02
C LEU A 195 4.64 10.24 -4.31
N ASP A 196 4.37 10.25 -3.02
CA ASP A 196 4.27 9.05 -2.20
C ASP A 196 2.83 8.51 -2.25
N ALA A 197 2.57 7.58 -3.18
CA ALA A 197 1.22 7.04 -3.37
C ALA A 197 0.73 6.22 -2.17
N PRO A 198 1.53 5.35 -1.51
CA PRO A 198 1.11 4.69 -0.28
C PRO A 198 0.61 5.66 0.80
N MET A 199 1.36 6.72 1.08
CA MET A 199 0.97 7.72 2.07
C MET A 199 -0.26 8.54 1.63
N MET A 200 -0.34 8.90 0.35
CA MET A 200 -1.53 9.59 -0.19
C MET A 200 -2.78 8.72 -0.07
N PHE A 201 -2.67 7.44 -0.39
CA PHE A 201 -3.75 6.46 -0.28
C PHE A 201 -4.24 6.31 1.16
N ILE A 202 -3.34 6.12 2.11
CA ILE A 202 -3.65 6.00 3.54
C ILE A 202 -4.37 7.26 4.07
N ARG A 203 -3.89 8.44 3.71
CA ARG A 203 -4.56 9.71 4.06
C ARG A 203 -5.94 9.83 3.43
N ASN A 204 -6.12 9.33 2.20
CA ASN A 204 -7.43 9.33 1.55
C ASN A 204 -8.42 8.42 2.28
N LEU A 205 -8.01 7.21 2.67
CA LEU A 205 -8.83 6.29 3.47
C LEU A 205 -9.25 6.91 4.81
N ALA A 206 -8.33 7.58 5.50
CA ALA A 206 -8.63 8.27 6.75
C ALA A 206 -9.67 9.39 6.57
N LYS A 207 -9.54 10.19 5.51
CA LYS A 207 -10.54 11.23 5.16
C LYS A 207 -11.91 10.65 4.85
N GLU A 208 -11.96 9.56 4.09
CA GLU A 208 -13.22 8.88 3.77
C GLU A 208 -13.89 8.36 5.04
N TYR A 209 -13.13 7.74 5.95
CA TYR A 209 -13.63 7.28 7.24
C TYR A 209 -14.24 8.43 8.04
N VAL A 210 -13.50 9.51 8.30
CA VAL A 210 -13.94 10.64 9.12
C VAL A 210 -15.15 11.33 8.51
N ARG A 211 -15.23 11.47 7.20
CA ARG A 211 -16.41 12.00 6.51
C ARG A 211 -17.64 11.12 6.68
N ALA A 212 -17.48 9.80 6.67
CA ALA A 212 -18.58 8.85 6.89
C ALA A 212 -19.01 8.82 8.37
N TYR A 213 -18.05 8.94 9.29
CA TYR A 213 -18.28 8.95 10.74
C TYR A 213 -19.06 10.18 11.22
N ARG A 214 -18.83 11.36 10.62
CA ARG A 214 -19.47 12.62 10.99
C ARG A 214 -20.87 12.82 10.40
N ARG A 215 -21.34 11.89 9.57
CA ARG A 215 -22.72 11.89 9.02
C ARG A 215 -23.67 11.07 9.86
#